data_fb6f745817b1d7ed657f816e84189be5
#
_entry.id   fb6f745817b1d7ed657f816e84189be5
#
_cell.length_a   1.000
_cell.length_b   1.000
_cell.length_c   1.000
_cell.angle_alpha   90.00
_cell.angle_beta   90.00
_cell.angle_gamma   90.00
#
_symmetry.space_group_name_H-M   'P 1'
#
loop_
_entity.id
_entity.type
_entity.pdbx_description
1 polymer ?
#
loop_
_entity_poly.entity_id
_entity_poly.type
_entity_poly.pdbx_seq_one_letter_code
_entity_poly.pdbx_strand_id
1 'polypeptide(L)'
;MLLASETSIQLTNALEKLIDSGIQLGERVLGALIIFIIGKFLVNWLNRLFARILEKRKVDPSIQSFLKSMVNILLLIMLILAVIGKLGIELTGFAALLASAGVAIGMALSGNLQNFAGGLIILLFRPYKVGDFIEASTGASGTVKEIQIFHTILITADNKMIYVPNGAMSSGVITNYSKLDTRRIEWNFGVDYGCLLYTSDAADDL
;
A
#
# COMPACT_ATOMS: atom_id res chain seq x y z
N MET A 1 47.33 -54.66 -22.04
CA MET A 1 45.97 -54.75 -22.65
C MET A 1 44.85 -54.26 -21.82
N LEU A 2 44.85 -54.50 -20.51
CA LEU A 2 43.80 -53.99 -19.55
C LEU A 2 43.77 -52.47 -19.43
N LEU A 3 44.92 -51.80 -19.38
CA LEU A 3 45.00 -50.31 -19.25
C LEU A 3 44.44 -49.55 -20.47
N ALA A 4 44.55 -50.15 -21.69
CA ALA A 4 44.00 -49.57 -22.90
C ALA A 4 42.46 -49.66 -22.95
N SER A 5 41.86 -50.68 -22.33
CA SER A 5 40.40 -50.83 -22.27
C SER A 5 39.76 -49.89 -21.23
N GLU A 6 40.43 -49.63 -20.11
CA GLU A 6 39.95 -48.69 -19.10
C GLU A 6 39.96 -47.24 -19.62
N THR A 7 41.01 -46.85 -20.36
CA THR A 7 41.09 -45.49 -20.93
C THR A 7 40.05 -45.29 -22.05
N SER A 8 39.73 -46.30 -22.85
CA SER A 8 38.67 -46.19 -23.86
C SER A 8 37.27 -46.09 -23.25
N ILE A 9 37.00 -46.81 -22.15
CA ILE A 9 35.73 -46.71 -21.42
C ILE A 9 35.57 -45.35 -20.75
N GLN A 10 36.64 -44.80 -20.16
CA GLN A 10 36.60 -43.44 -19.57
C GLN A 10 36.37 -42.35 -20.62
N LEU A 11 36.94 -42.51 -21.82
CA LEU A 11 36.77 -41.56 -22.91
C LEU A 11 35.35 -41.57 -23.46
N THR A 12 34.74 -42.77 -23.64
CA THR A 12 33.34 -42.90 -24.08
C THR A 12 32.39 -42.32 -23.05
N ASN A 13 32.58 -42.59 -21.76
CA ASN A 13 31.76 -42.03 -20.68
C ASN A 13 31.89 -40.50 -20.59
N ALA A 14 33.09 -39.94 -20.86
CA ALA A 14 33.31 -38.50 -20.92
C ALA A 14 32.61 -37.87 -22.11
N LEU A 15 32.65 -38.49 -23.28
CA LEU A 15 31.95 -38.04 -24.49
C LEU A 15 30.42 -38.09 -24.32
N GLU A 16 29.87 -39.17 -23.76
CA GLU A 16 28.45 -39.27 -23.46
C GLU A 16 28.00 -38.17 -22.49
N LYS A 17 28.76 -37.92 -21.43
CA LYS A 17 28.47 -36.80 -20.49
C LYS A 17 28.49 -35.43 -21.17
N LEU A 18 29.42 -35.20 -22.10
CA LEU A 18 29.48 -33.94 -22.84
C LEU A 18 28.29 -33.80 -23.78
N ILE A 19 27.87 -34.86 -24.45
CA ILE A 19 26.71 -34.87 -25.34
C ILE A 19 25.43 -34.64 -24.53
N ASP A 20 25.24 -35.33 -23.42
CA ASP A 20 24.07 -35.17 -22.56
C ASP A 20 24.02 -33.76 -21.94
N SER A 21 25.15 -33.22 -21.51
CA SER A 21 25.23 -31.84 -21.01
C SER A 21 24.90 -30.84 -22.12
N GLY A 22 25.35 -31.06 -23.34
CA GLY A 22 25.03 -30.21 -24.48
C GLY A 22 23.54 -30.26 -24.86
N ILE A 23 22.92 -31.42 -24.83
CA ILE A 23 21.48 -31.60 -25.10
C ILE A 23 20.67 -30.89 -24.00
N GLN A 24 21.01 -31.09 -22.72
CA GLN A 24 20.33 -30.44 -21.60
C GLN A 24 20.46 -28.91 -21.66
N LEU A 25 21.64 -28.41 -22.03
CA LEU A 25 21.85 -26.97 -22.22
C LEU A 25 20.99 -26.42 -23.35
N GLY A 26 20.94 -27.14 -24.47
CA GLY A 26 20.09 -26.80 -25.61
C GLY A 26 18.60 -26.73 -25.25
N GLU A 27 18.11 -27.72 -24.49
CA GLU A 27 16.72 -27.75 -24.00
C GLU A 27 16.41 -26.57 -23.07
N ARG A 28 17.33 -26.26 -22.16
CA ARG A 28 17.17 -25.11 -21.25
C ARG A 28 17.13 -23.77 -21.98
N VAL A 29 18.03 -23.59 -22.95
CA VAL A 29 18.09 -22.35 -23.76
C VAL A 29 16.84 -22.21 -24.63
N LEU A 30 16.40 -23.28 -25.30
CA LEU A 30 15.18 -23.27 -26.10
C LEU A 30 13.95 -22.97 -25.22
N GLY A 31 13.85 -23.61 -24.05
CA GLY A 31 12.79 -23.34 -23.09
C GLY A 31 12.81 -21.90 -22.56
N ALA A 32 13.97 -21.34 -22.29
CA ALA A 32 14.14 -19.95 -21.87
C ALA A 32 13.74 -18.97 -22.98
N LEU A 33 14.06 -19.26 -24.23
CA LEU A 33 13.67 -18.47 -25.40
C LEU A 33 12.14 -18.46 -25.57
N ILE A 34 11.49 -19.61 -25.43
CA ILE A 34 10.03 -19.73 -25.50
C ILE A 34 9.38 -18.90 -24.38
N ILE A 35 9.86 -19.02 -23.13
CA ILE A 35 9.37 -18.25 -22.01
C ILE A 35 9.57 -16.75 -22.25
N PHE A 36 10.71 -16.34 -22.80
CA PHE A 36 10.97 -14.94 -23.11
C PHE A 36 9.99 -14.39 -24.16
N ILE A 37 9.77 -15.12 -25.25
CA ILE A 37 8.87 -14.68 -26.34
C ILE A 37 7.43 -14.60 -25.84
N ILE A 38 6.94 -15.67 -25.20
CA ILE A 38 5.58 -15.71 -24.67
C ILE A 38 5.41 -14.68 -23.54
N GLY A 39 6.38 -14.59 -22.64
CA GLY A 39 6.37 -13.65 -21.53
C GLY A 39 6.39 -12.20 -21.98
N LYS A 40 7.20 -11.86 -23.00
CA LYS A 40 7.20 -10.52 -23.58
C LYS A 40 5.87 -10.15 -24.21
N PHE A 41 5.23 -11.11 -24.89
CA PHE A 41 3.89 -10.91 -25.44
C PHE A 41 2.87 -10.67 -24.32
N LEU A 42 2.93 -11.47 -23.24
CA LEU A 42 2.06 -11.32 -22.07
C LEU A 42 2.27 -9.98 -21.34
N VAL A 43 3.53 -9.58 -21.11
CA VAL A 43 3.88 -8.29 -20.51
C VAL A 43 3.31 -7.14 -21.34
N ASN A 44 3.48 -7.18 -22.66
CA ASN A 44 2.93 -6.14 -23.54
C ASN A 44 1.40 -6.13 -23.53
N TRP A 45 0.76 -7.28 -23.47
CA TRP A 45 -0.68 -7.41 -23.40
C TRP A 45 -1.21 -6.84 -22.09
N LEU A 46 -0.60 -7.20 -20.94
CA LEU A 46 -0.95 -6.69 -19.63
C LEU A 46 -0.75 -5.16 -19.54
N ASN A 47 0.36 -4.65 -20.04
CA ASN A 47 0.61 -3.22 -20.07
C ASN A 47 -0.44 -2.46 -20.90
N ARG A 48 -0.87 -3.00 -22.03
CA ARG A 48 -1.94 -2.41 -22.86
C ARG A 48 -3.28 -2.46 -22.14
N LEU A 49 -3.60 -3.57 -21.48
CA LEU A 49 -4.82 -3.72 -20.70
C LEU A 49 -4.86 -2.70 -19.55
N PHE A 50 -3.76 -2.60 -18.80
CA PHE A 50 -3.62 -1.66 -17.70
C PHE A 50 -3.73 -0.19 -18.18
N ALA A 51 -3.06 0.14 -19.29
CA ALA A 51 -3.15 1.46 -19.89
C ALA A 51 -4.60 1.84 -20.27
N ARG A 52 -5.36 0.93 -20.89
CA ARG A 52 -6.77 1.15 -21.25
C ARG A 52 -7.65 1.39 -20.03
N ILE A 53 -7.40 0.65 -18.93
CA ILE A 53 -8.15 0.84 -17.68
C ILE A 53 -7.93 2.23 -17.10
N LEU A 54 -6.66 2.70 -17.07
CA LEU A 54 -6.33 4.01 -16.56
C LEU A 54 -6.95 5.14 -17.42
N GLU A 55 -6.88 5.02 -18.73
CA GLU A 55 -7.47 5.96 -19.67
C GLU A 55 -9.00 6.05 -19.53
N LYS A 56 -9.67 4.90 -19.39
CA LYS A 56 -11.11 4.84 -19.16
C LYS A 56 -11.55 5.50 -17.84
N ARG A 57 -10.69 5.44 -16.82
CA ARG A 57 -10.92 6.06 -15.50
C ARG A 57 -10.56 7.55 -15.45
N LYS A 58 -10.12 8.16 -16.56
CA LYS A 58 -9.71 9.57 -16.63
C LYS A 58 -8.70 9.97 -15.56
N VAL A 59 -7.77 9.06 -15.23
CA VAL A 59 -6.68 9.33 -14.28
C VAL A 59 -5.77 10.41 -14.87
N ASP A 60 -5.18 11.27 -14.01
CA ASP A 60 -4.23 12.29 -14.44
C ASP A 60 -3.08 11.69 -15.27
N PRO A 61 -2.69 12.34 -16.41
CA PRO A 61 -1.63 11.83 -17.28
C PRO A 61 -0.31 11.55 -16.59
N SER A 62 0.07 12.36 -15.60
CA SER A 62 1.31 12.20 -14.83
C SER A 62 1.26 10.92 -13.98
N ILE A 63 0.13 10.67 -13.32
CA ILE A 63 -0.11 9.47 -12.53
C ILE A 63 -0.15 8.24 -13.44
N GLN A 64 -0.80 8.34 -14.61
CA GLN A 64 -0.83 7.26 -15.60
C GLN A 64 0.57 6.84 -16.03
N SER A 65 1.43 7.81 -16.37
CA SER A 65 2.81 7.56 -16.80
C SER A 65 3.61 6.85 -15.72
N PHE A 66 3.52 7.32 -14.48
CA PHE A 66 4.19 6.72 -13.34
C PHE A 66 3.73 5.28 -13.10
N LEU A 67 2.41 5.03 -13.04
CA LEU A 67 1.86 3.70 -12.81
C LEU A 67 2.17 2.72 -13.93
N LYS A 68 2.10 3.15 -15.20
CA LYS A 68 2.51 2.33 -16.36
C LYS A 68 3.98 1.92 -16.26
N SER A 69 4.87 2.85 -15.91
CA SER A 69 6.30 2.57 -15.73
C SER A 69 6.56 1.59 -14.60
N MET A 70 5.90 1.78 -13.46
CA MET A 70 6.05 0.90 -12.29
C MET A 70 5.60 -0.54 -12.60
N VAL A 71 4.41 -0.70 -13.20
CA VAL A 71 3.89 -2.01 -13.60
C VAL A 71 4.80 -2.67 -14.63
N ASN A 72 5.28 -1.93 -15.63
CA ASN A 72 6.18 -2.45 -16.65
C ASN A 72 7.49 -2.95 -16.05
N ILE A 73 8.10 -2.20 -15.12
CA ILE A 73 9.34 -2.61 -14.43
C ILE A 73 9.11 -3.89 -13.62
N LEU A 74 8.01 -3.98 -12.87
CA LEU A 74 7.69 -5.18 -12.09
C LEU A 74 7.48 -6.41 -12.98
N LEU A 75 6.72 -6.27 -14.07
CA LEU A 75 6.50 -7.35 -15.03
C LEU A 75 7.79 -7.78 -15.73
N LEU A 76 8.67 -6.83 -16.05
CA LEU A 76 9.96 -7.10 -16.67
C LEU A 76 10.88 -7.86 -15.70
N ILE A 77 10.94 -7.47 -14.43
CA ILE A 77 11.72 -8.20 -13.41
C ILE A 77 11.22 -9.63 -13.30
N MET A 78 9.91 -9.85 -13.22
CA MET A 78 9.32 -11.20 -13.15
C MET A 78 9.67 -12.03 -14.39
N LEU A 79 9.62 -11.44 -15.58
CA LEU A 79 9.98 -12.12 -16.82
C LEU A 79 11.46 -12.52 -16.83
N ILE A 80 12.37 -11.61 -16.44
CA ILE A 80 13.80 -11.88 -16.37
C ILE A 80 14.07 -13.04 -15.40
N LEU A 81 13.46 -13.03 -14.22
CA LEU A 81 13.63 -14.11 -13.25
C LEU A 81 13.11 -15.44 -13.76
N ALA A 82 11.97 -15.47 -14.47
CA ALA A 82 11.44 -16.68 -15.08
C ALA A 82 12.40 -17.27 -16.14
N VAL A 83 13.01 -16.40 -16.95
CA VAL A 83 14.00 -16.80 -17.97
C VAL A 83 15.26 -17.35 -17.31
N ILE A 84 15.80 -16.65 -16.31
CA ILE A 84 17.02 -17.06 -15.58
C ILE A 84 16.78 -18.41 -14.87
N GLY A 85 15.62 -18.60 -14.25
CA GLY A 85 15.26 -19.85 -13.60
C GLY A 85 15.16 -21.01 -14.58
N LYS A 86 14.65 -20.79 -15.81
CA LYS A 86 14.61 -21.83 -16.86
C LYS A 86 15.99 -22.21 -17.36
N LEU A 87 16.95 -21.29 -17.36
CA LEU A 87 18.35 -21.59 -17.68
C LEU A 87 19.04 -22.47 -16.62
N GLY A 88 18.41 -22.70 -15.49
CA GLY A 88 18.94 -23.51 -14.39
C GLY A 88 19.86 -22.73 -13.43
N ILE A 89 19.84 -21.42 -13.51
CA ILE A 89 20.58 -20.56 -12.55
C ILE A 89 19.81 -20.51 -11.25
N GLU A 90 20.49 -20.70 -10.14
CA GLU A 90 19.90 -20.67 -8.81
C GLU A 90 19.41 -19.25 -8.47
N LEU A 91 18.10 -19.13 -8.19
CA LEU A 91 17.45 -17.85 -7.93
C LEU A 91 17.44 -17.45 -6.46
N THR A 92 17.95 -18.30 -5.55
CA THR A 92 17.88 -18.06 -4.09
C THR A 92 18.51 -16.73 -3.70
N GLY A 93 19.69 -16.40 -4.26
CA GLY A 93 20.36 -15.12 -4.01
C GLY A 93 19.55 -13.91 -4.51
N PHE A 94 18.95 -14.03 -5.70
CA PHE A 94 18.11 -12.97 -6.27
C PHE A 94 16.82 -12.80 -5.47
N ALA A 95 16.20 -13.90 -5.02
CA ALA A 95 15.01 -13.85 -4.16
C ALA A 95 15.33 -13.16 -2.83
N ALA A 96 16.47 -13.42 -2.22
CA ALA A 96 16.89 -12.76 -0.99
C ALA A 96 17.13 -11.25 -1.20
N LEU A 97 17.74 -10.85 -2.32
CA LEU A 97 17.91 -9.44 -2.67
C LEU A 97 16.57 -8.73 -2.90
N LEU A 98 15.65 -9.36 -3.62
CA LEU A 98 14.32 -8.79 -3.85
C LEU A 98 13.50 -8.71 -2.56
N ALA A 99 13.61 -9.71 -1.68
CA ALA A 99 12.95 -9.69 -0.39
C ALA A 99 13.46 -8.55 0.48
N SER A 100 14.79 -8.35 0.56
CA SER A 100 15.37 -7.25 1.33
C SER A 100 15.01 -5.87 0.76
N ALA A 101 15.02 -5.72 -0.56
CA ALA A 101 14.54 -4.50 -1.23
C ALA A 101 13.04 -4.26 -0.95
N GLY A 102 12.23 -5.32 -0.99
CA GLY A 102 10.80 -5.25 -0.66
C GLY A 102 10.54 -4.80 0.77
N VAL A 103 11.31 -5.31 1.73
CA VAL A 103 11.24 -4.87 3.13
C VAL A 103 11.63 -3.38 3.24
N ALA A 104 12.70 -2.95 2.61
CA ALA A 104 13.14 -1.56 2.64
C ALA A 104 12.08 -0.60 2.06
N ILE A 105 11.49 -0.96 0.92
CA ILE A 105 10.39 -0.20 0.29
C ILE A 105 9.15 -0.21 1.19
N GLY A 106 8.78 -1.37 1.76
CA GLY A 106 7.66 -1.51 2.68
C GLY A 106 7.80 -0.62 3.91
N MET A 107 8.99 -0.57 4.51
CA MET A 107 9.28 0.32 5.63
C MET A 107 9.21 1.80 5.23
N ALA A 108 9.73 2.17 4.07
CA ALA A 108 9.65 3.53 3.56
C ALA A 108 8.21 4.00 3.31
N LEU A 109 7.32 3.10 2.92
CA LEU A 109 5.90 3.38 2.63
C LEU A 109 4.96 3.10 3.81
N SER A 110 5.47 2.61 4.95
CA SER A 110 4.66 2.14 6.09
C SER A 110 3.68 3.21 6.61
N GLY A 111 4.11 4.47 6.72
CA GLY A 111 3.26 5.57 7.16
C GLY A 111 2.08 5.84 6.21
N ASN A 112 2.31 5.79 4.90
CA ASN A 112 1.24 5.95 3.91
C ASN A 112 0.27 4.75 3.93
N LEU A 113 0.79 3.53 4.11
CA LEU A 113 -0.03 2.33 4.23
C LEU A 113 -0.89 2.35 5.50
N GLN A 114 -0.35 2.88 6.61
CA GLN A 114 -1.10 3.10 7.85
C GLN A 114 -2.24 4.10 7.64
N ASN A 115 -2.00 5.20 6.92
CA ASN A 115 -3.03 6.17 6.60
C ASN A 115 -4.12 5.59 5.68
N PHE A 116 -3.73 4.81 4.70
CA PHE A 116 -4.67 4.09 3.84
C PHE A 116 -5.55 3.12 4.63
N ALA A 117 -4.95 2.28 5.46
CA ALA A 117 -5.68 1.35 6.33
C ALA A 117 -6.60 2.09 7.31
N GLY A 118 -6.11 3.20 7.90
CA GLY A 118 -6.91 4.09 8.75
C GLY A 118 -8.13 4.65 8.03
N GLY A 119 -7.98 5.09 6.79
CA GLY A 119 -9.10 5.56 5.95
C GLY A 119 -10.15 4.48 5.70
N LEU A 120 -9.74 3.25 5.40
CA LEU A 120 -10.65 2.12 5.25
C LEU A 120 -11.41 1.80 6.55
N ILE A 121 -10.73 1.82 7.69
CA ILE A 121 -11.32 1.59 9.01
C ILE A 121 -12.39 2.66 9.30
N ILE A 122 -12.07 3.94 9.06
CA ILE A 122 -13.00 5.05 9.25
C ILE A 122 -14.25 4.89 8.37
N LEU A 123 -14.08 4.54 7.09
CA LEU A 123 -15.19 4.35 6.16
C LEU A 123 -16.06 3.13 6.49
N LEU A 124 -15.47 2.07 7.05
CA LEU A 124 -16.16 0.83 7.40
C LEU A 124 -16.93 0.99 8.72
N PHE A 125 -16.27 1.43 9.78
CA PHE A 125 -16.85 1.52 11.13
C PHE A 125 -17.57 2.84 11.39
N ARG A 126 -17.26 3.89 10.63
CA ARG A 126 -17.90 5.22 10.69
C ARG A 126 -17.97 5.79 12.11
N PRO A 127 -16.84 5.96 12.80
CA PRO A 127 -16.83 6.62 14.10
C PRO A 127 -17.35 8.06 14.01
N TYR A 128 -17.17 8.70 12.86
CA TYR A 128 -17.72 9.99 12.48
C TYR A 128 -18.12 9.99 10.98
N LYS A 129 -18.90 10.97 10.57
CA LYS A 129 -19.39 11.16 9.20
C LYS A 129 -19.03 12.57 8.71
N VAL A 130 -19.15 12.77 7.39
CA VAL A 130 -19.10 14.12 6.81
C VAL A 130 -20.24 14.97 7.40
N GLY A 131 -19.89 16.15 7.88
CA GLY A 131 -20.78 17.06 8.60
C GLY A 131 -20.69 17.02 10.13
N ASP A 132 -20.08 15.97 10.71
CA ASP A 132 -19.89 15.90 12.18
C ASP A 132 -18.81 16.90 12.63
N PHE A 133 -19.02 17.54 13.77
CA PHE A 133 -17.99 18.29 14.47
C PHE A 133 -17.22 17.36 15.40
N ILE A 134 -15.92 17.25 15.18
CA ILE A 134 -15.05 16.32 15.91
C ILE A 134 -13.80 17.03 16.43
N GLU A 135 -13.23 16.45 17.48
CA GLU A 135 -11.93 16.79 18.02
C GLU A 135 -11.06 15.54 18.08
N ALA A 136 -9.89 15.60 17.46
CA ALA A 136 -8.93 14.52 17.42
C ALA A 136 -7.89 14.66 18.52
N SER A 137 -7.28 13.54 18.95
CA SER A 137 -6.19 13.52 19.93
C SER A 137 -4.96 14.35 19.52
N THR A 138 -4.85 14.69 18.24
CA THR A 138 -3.82 15.60 17.70
C THR A 138 -4.06 17.08 18.04
N GLY A 139 -5.17 17.40 18.72
CA GLY A 139 -5.61 18.77 18.97
C GLY A 139 -6.35 19.42 17.79
N ALA A 140 -6.50 18.72 16.68
CA ALA A 140 -7.25 19.23 15.54
C ALA A 140 -8.75 19.09 15.80
N SER A 141 -9.49 20.22 15.73
CA SER A 141 -10.94 20.25 15.89
C SER A 141 -11.60 20.97 14.72
N GLY A 142 -12.79 20.51 14.32
CA GLY A 142 -13.54 21.10 13.23
C GLY A 142 -14.64 20.21 12.69
N THR A 143 -15.39 20.73 11.73
CA THR A 143 -16.41 19.98 11.02
C THR A 143 -15.76 19.14 9.90
N VAL A 144 -16.10 17.86 9.83
CA VAL A 144 -15.62 16.94 8.79
C VAL A 144 -16.19 17.37 7.44
N LYS A 145 -15.32 17.85 6.54
CA LYS A 145 -15.70 18.23 5.18
C LYS A 145 -15.69 17.01 4.26
N GLU A 146 -14.64 16.21 4.34
CA GLU A 146 -14.39 15.09 3.43
C GLU A 146 -13.49 14.05 4.08
N ILE A 147 -13.72 12.78 3.78
CA ILE A 147 -12.86 11.67 4.18
C ILE A 147 -12.20 11.13 2.90
N GLN A 148 -10.92 11.44 2.72
CA GLN A 148 -10.11 11.00 1.60
C GLN A 148 -9.36 9.71 1.93
N ILE A 149 -8.66 9.14 0.95
CA ILE A 149 -7.95 7.85 1.10
C ILE A 149 -6.89 7.89 2.22
N PHE A 150 -6.13 8.99 2.33
CA PHE A 150 -5.02 9.13 3.28
C PHE A 150 -5.28 10.13 4.40
N HIS A 151 -6.21 11.06 4.20
CA HIS A 151 -6.47 12.17 5.09
C HIS A 151 -7.97 12.39 5.29
N THR A 152 -8.36 12.84 6.47
CA THR A 152 -9.65 13.46 6.73
C THR A 152 -9.48 14.97 6.75
N ILE A 153 -10.34 15.68 6.04
CA ILE A 153 -10.31 17.15 5.94
C ILE A 153 -11.33 17.72 6.92
N LEU A 154 -10.86 18.57 7.82
CA LEU A 154 -11.69 19.32 8.76
C LEU A 154 -11.74 20.80 8.38
N ILE A 155 -12.88 21.44 8.64
CA ILE A 155 -13.03 22.89 8.57
C ILE A 155 -13.19 23.41 10.00
N THR A 156 -12.31 24.32 10.41
CA THR A 156 -12.42 25.00 11.70
C THR A 156 -13.51 26.08 11.69
N ALA A 157 -13.90 26.55 12.87
CA ALA A 157 -14.82 27.70 13.02
C ALA A 157 -14.30 28.97 12.32
N ASP A 158 -12.97 29.14 12.23
CA ASP A 158 -12.31 30.26 11.52
C ASP A 158 -12.19 30.03 10.01
N ASN A 159 -12.91 29.03 9.46
CA ASN A 159 -12.91 28.67 8.03
C ASN A 159 -11.53 28.26 7.48
N LYS A 160 -10.68 27.62 8.31
CA LYS A 160 -9.40 27.03 7.90
C LYS A 160 -9.59 25.54 7.60
N MET A 161 -8.87 25.04 6.61
CA MET A 161 -8.84 23.61 6.32
C MET A 161 -7.66 22.93 7.02
N ILE A 162 -7.95 21.87 7.75
CA ILE A 162 -6.95 21.02 8.41
C ILE A 162 -6.98 19.65 7.75
N TYR A 163 -5.82 19.18 7.29
CA TYR A 163 -5.63 17.83 6.74
C TYR A 163 -5.06 16.94 7.83
N VAL A 164 -5.88 16.03 8.37
CA VAL A 164 -5.46 15.11 9.42
C VAL A 164 -5.21 13.73 8.83
N PRO A 165 -4.03 13.12 9.03
CA PRO A 165 -3.74 11.78 8.53
C PRO A 165 -4.71 10.75 9.13
N ASN A 166 -5.29 9.88 8.28
CA ASN A 166 -6.28 8.89 8.70
C ASN A 166 -5.72 7.86 9.70
N GLY A 167 -4.43 7.56 9.64
CA GLY A 167 -3.77 6.69 10.59
C GLY A 167 -3.86 7.22 12.02
N ALA A 168 -3.63 8.53 12.21
CA ALA A 168 -3.76 9.19 13.50
C ALA A 168 -5.22 9.22 13.98
N MET A 169 -6.16 9.43 13.04
CA MET A 169 -7.59 9.44 13.34
C MET A 169 -8.13 8.06 13.74
N SER A 170 -7.67 7.00 13.08
CA SER A 170 -8.17 5.64 13.33
C SER A 170 -7.60 4.99 14.60
N SER A 171 -6.41 5.42 15.04
CA SER A 171 -5.71 4.88 16.21
C SER A 171 -5.80 5.78 17.45
N GLY A 172 -6.15 7.05 17.26
CA GLY A 172 -6.25 8.03 18.34
C GLY A 172 -7.64 8.14 18.94
N VAL A 173 -7.73 8.91 20.02
CA VAL A 173 -9.02 9.26 20.62
C VAL A 173 -9.71 10.31 19.75
N ILE A 174 -11.00 10.11 19.48
CA ILE A 174 -11.83 11.06 18.75
C ILE A 174 -13.04 11.38 19.62
N THR A 175 -13.24 12.66 19.88
CA THR A 175 -14.46 13.18 20.50
C THR A 175 -15.39 13.65 19.39
N ASN A 176 -16.53 12.97 19.22
CA ASN A 176 -17.55 13.35 18.25
C ASN A 176 -18.69 14.09 18.97
N TYR A 177 -18.82 15.37 18.70
CA TYR A 177 -19.83 16.23 19.32
C TYR A 177 -21.19 16.20 18.61
N SER A 178 -21.27 15.62 17.42
CA SER A 178 -22.49 15.60 16.59
C SER A 178 -23.19 14.26 16.54
N LYS A 179 -22.60 13.20 17.13
CA LYS A 179 -23.13 11.83 17.03
C LYS A 179 -24.33 11.58 17.93
N LEU A 180 -24.41 12.26 19.07
CA LEU A 180 -25.50 12.16 20.05
C LEU A 180 -26.38 13.41 19.98
N ASP A 181 -27.69 13.22 20.12
CA ASP A 181 -28.70 14.29 20.01
C ASP A 181 -28.68 15.25 21.22
N THR A 182 -28.19 14.78 22.36
CA THR A 182 -28.20 15.55 23.62
C THR A 182 -26.80 15.67 24.18
N ARG A 183 -26.50 16.85 24.76
CA ARG A 183 -25.23 17.18 25.40
C ARG A 183 -25.42 18.01 26.65
N ARG A 184 -24.67 17.70 27.71
CA ARG A 184 -24.62 18.55 28.92
C ARG A 184 -23.97 19.88 28.56
N ILE A 185 -24.64 20.96 28.95
CA ILE A 185 -24.12 22.32 28.89
C ILE A 185 -23.84 22.76 30.33
N GLU A 186 -22.67 23.29 30.56
CA GLU A 186 -22.27 23.84 31.88
C GLU A 186 -22.03 25.30 31.72
N TRP A 187 -22.74 26.10 32.54
CA TRP A 187 -22.67 27.52 32.53
C TRP A 187 -22.12 27.96 33.89
N ASN A 188 -21.03 28.73 33.90
CA ASN A 188 -20.42 29.28 35.07
C ASN A 188 -20.79 30.75 35.14
N PHE A 189 -21.61 31.12 36.14
CA PHE A 189 -21.93 32.51 36.41
C PHE A 189 -21.09 33.01 37.57
N GLY A 190 -20.28 34.03 37.35
CA GLY A 190 -19.58 34.74 38.43
C GLY A 190 -20.58 35.65 39.14
N VAL A 191 -20.81 35.42 40.44
CA VAL A 191 -21.59 36.30 41.29
C VAL A 191 -20.67 36.99 42.29
N ASP A 192 -20.98 38.26 42.63
CA ASP A 192 -20.25 38.99 43.63
C ASP A 192 -20.49 38.40 45.03
N TYR A 193 -19.47 38.41 45.90
CA TYR A 193 -19.55 37.87 47.25
C TYR A 193 -20.64 38.55 48.11
N GLY A 194 -21.12 39.74 47.74
CA GLY A 194 -22.23 40.44 48.40
C GLY A 194 -23.62 39.99 47.92
N CYS A 195 -23.71 39.10 46.91
CA CYS A 195 -24.98 38.60 46.40
C CYS A 195 -25.54 37.55 47.36
N LEU A 196 -26.62 37.87 48.04
CA LEU A 196 -27.34 36.93 48.87
C LEU A 196 -27.97 35.86 47.99
N LEU A 197 -27.73 34.58 48.29
CA LEU A 197 -28.22 33.41 47.57
C LEU A 197 -29.75 33.37 47.39
N TYR A 198 -30.48 34.15 48.17
CA TYR A 198 -31.94 34.27 48.14
C TYR A 198 -32.50 35.00 46.89
N THR A 199 -31.66 35.71 46.14
CA THR A 199 -32.11 36.41 44.94
C THR A 199 -31.87 35.62 43.65
N SER A 200 -31.24 34.43 43.72
CA SER A 200 -31.00 33.56 42.58
C SER A 200 -31.97 32.36 42.48
N ASP A 201 -33.07 32.40 43.20
CA ASP A 201 -34.08 31.32 43.29
C ASP A 201 -34.92 31.15 42.02
N ALA A 202 -34.56 31.87 40.96
CA ALA A 202 -35.18 31.66 39.63
C ALA A 202 -34.75 30.37 38.91
N ALA A 203 -33.86 29.57 39.53
CA ALA A 203 -33.35 28.34 38.93
C ALA A 203 -34.08 27.07 39.43
N ASP A 204 -34.86 27.15 40.49
CA ASP A 204 -35.58 26.01 41.08
C ASP A 204 -36.97 25.76 40.51
N ASP A 205 -37.45 26.62 39.58
CA ASP A 205 -38.78 26.53 38.97
C ASP A 205 -38.74 25.97 37.54
N LEU A 206 -37.72 25.18 37.13
CA LEU A 206 -37.64 24.54 35.83
C LEU A 206 -37.63 23.03 35.94
#